data_f265d095ce0068fcc63519e2da5fcac6
#
_entry.id   f265d095ce0068fcc63519e2da5fcac6
#
_cell.length_a   1.000
_cell.length_b   1.000
_cell.length_c   1.000
_cell.angle_alpha   90.00
_cell.angle_beta   90.00
_cell.angle_gamma   90.00
#
_symmetry.space_group_name_H-M   'P 1'
#
loop_
_entity.id
_entity.type
_entity.pdbx_description
1 polymer ?
#
loop_
_entity_poly.entity_id
_entity_poly.type
_entity_poly.pdbx_seq_one_letter_code
_entity_poly.pdbx_strand_id
1 'polypeptide(L)'
;FPDLSERPLYTGAYKACNFDIFEDLLRDNGMEDMASRFLDASSRLQNMAYKYEIERNLRTPGYAGFQLLGLNDYSGQGTALVGPLNVFWKEKSYCRDDAAAMDVLRHACAPVVPLARFPKFVFTDADTLAVDVELYNASGRELQGVPAYTISGDGCPPVSGVLNSGANPLPVGKNINLGRVVLPLSTYSSVSAN
;
A
#
# COMPACT_ATOMS: atom_id res chain seq x y z
N PHE A 1 8.81 -16.74 12.93
CA PHE A 1 9.92 -16.04 12.26
C PHE A 1 11.05 -17.03 11.92
N PRO A 2 10.78 -17.97 11.03
CA PRO A 2 11.74 -19.05 10.72
C PRO A 2 13.10 -18.51 10.24
N ASP A 3 13.10 -17.43 9.47
CA ASP A 3 14.32 -16.85 8.91
C ASP A 3 15.26 -16.23 9.97
N LEU A 4 14.71 -15.83 11.12
CA LEU A 4 15.49 -15.23 12.21
C LEU A 4 15.95 -16.23 13.25
N SER A 5 15.25 -17.39 13.40
CA SER A 5 15.64 -18.44 14.32
C SER A 5 16.85 -19.22 13.86
N GLU A 6 17.07 -19.33 12.55
CA GLU A 6 18.11 -20.16 11.99
C GLU A 6 19.50 -19.49 11.94
N ARG A 7 19.55 -18.14 11.96
CA ARG A 7 20.84 -17.41 11.92
C ARG A 7 20.73 -16.11 12.70
N PRO A 8 21.28 -16.01 13.89
CA PRO A 8 21.49 -14.72 14.50
C PRO A 8 22.53 -13.94 13.67
N LEU A 9 22.04 -13.11 12.76
CA LEU A 9 22.86 -12.11 12.06
C LEU A 9 23.26 -10.96 13.00
N TYR A 10 23.00 -11.14 14.28
CA TYR A 10 23.31 -10.16 15.29
C TYR A 10 24.79 -10.26 15.63
N THR A 11 25.50 -9.20 15.40
CA THR A 11 26.88 -9.02 15.89
C THR A 11 26.89 -8.57 17.36
N GLY A 12 25.89 -8.93 18.14
CA GLY A 12 25.73 -8.52 19.54
C GLY A 12 25.04 -9.57 20.39
N ALA A 13 25.06 -9.37 21.70
CA ALA A 13 24.55 -10.29 22.71
C ALA A 13 23.01 -10.34 22.81
N TYR A 14 22.28 -9.66 21.93
CA TYR A 14 20.84 -9.49 22.08
C TYR A 14 20.07 -10.37 21.11
N LYS A 15 19.44 -11.41 21.64
CA LYS A 15 18.37 -12.10 20.96
C LYS A 15 17.11 -11.24 20.96
N ALA A 16 16.36 -11.26 19.87
CA ALA A 16 15.05 -10.61 19.77
C ALA A 16 14.00 -11.37 20.61
N CYS A 17 14.08 -11.27 21.94
CA CYS A 17 13.24 -12.03 22.88
C CYS A 17 11.73 -11.80 22.71
N ASN A 18 11.34 -10.70 22.08
CA ASN A 18 9.95 -10.45 21.73
C ASN A 18 9.36 -11.51 20.78
N PHE A 19 10.16 -12.16 19.96
CA PHE A 19 9.68 -13.27 19.12
C PHE A 19 9.34 -14.51 19.93
N ASP A 20 10.14 -14.82 20.96
CA ASP A 20 9.83 -15.92 21.86
C ASP A 20 8.50 -15.65 22.59
N ILE A 21 8.29 -14.41 23.04
CA ILE A 21 7.03 -13.99 23.68
C ILE A 21 5.84 -14.14 22.72
N PHE A 22 5.99 -13.76 21.47
CA PHE A 22 4.91 -13.91 20.47
C PHE A 22 4.61 -15.38 20.19
N GLU A 23 5.64 -16.22 20.12
CA GLU A 23 5.48 -17.67 19.95
C GLU A 23 4.74 -18.28 21.14
N ASP A 24 5.15 -17.94 22.38
CA ASP A 24 4.48 -18.38 23.59
C ASP A 24 3.01 -17.93 23.64
N LEU A 25 2.73 -16.67 23.30
CA LEU A 25 1.36 -16.15 23.23
C LEU A 25 0.50 -16.89 22.19
N LEU A 26 1.05 -17.24 21.04
CA LEU A 26 0.34 -18.02 20.04
C LEU A 26 0.03 -19.42 20.57
N ARG A 27 0.99 -20.07 21.23
CA ARG A 27 0.83 -21.39 21.85
C ARG A 27 -0.23 -21.37 22.94
N ASP A 28 -0.14 -20.41 23.87
CA ASP A 28 -1.06 -20.28 25.01
C ASP A 28 -2.51 -20.02 24.57
N ASN A 29 -2.69 -19.43 23.38
CA ASN A 29 -4.01 -19.19 22.79
C ASN A 29 -4.42 -20.24 21.75
N GLY A 30 -3.64 -21.31 21.55
CA GLY A 30 -3.96 -22.37 20.57
C GLY A 30 -3.96 -21.90 19.13
N MET A 31 -3.11 -20.92 18.79
CA MET A 31 -3.04 -20.27 17.48
C MET A 31 -1.70 -20.47 16.76
N GLU A 32 -0.92 -21.46 17.15
CA GLU A 32 0.42 -21.72 16.56
C GLU A 32 0.35 -21.96 15.06
N ASP A 33 -0.66 -22.67 14.59
CA ASP A 33 -0.92 -22.96 13.18
C ASP A 33 -1.24 -21.70 12.35
N MET A 34 -1.65 -20.61 13.02
CA MET A 34 -1.95 -19.33 12.40
C MET A 34 -0.73 -18.39 12.25
N ALA A 35 0.43 -18.76 12.80
CA ALA A 35 1.61 -17.88 12.84
C ALA A 35 2.01 -17.33 11.49
N SER A 36 2.12 -18.17 10.46
CA SER A 36 2.45 -17.73 9.10
C SER A 36 1.41 -16.80 8.50
N ARG A 37 0.13 -17.07 8.76
CA ARG A 37 -0.97 -16.23 8.28
C ARG A 37 -0.99 -14.87 8.94
N PHE A 38 -0.70 -14.78 10.24
CA PHE A 38 -0.58 -13.51 10.95
C PHE A 38 0.62 -12.70 10.45
N LEU A 39 1.74 -13.37 10.21
CA LEU A 39 2.93 -12.72 9.65
C LEU A 39 2.65 -12.13 8.26
N ASP A 40 2.04 -12.90 7.37
CA ASP A 40 1.66 -12.43 6.04
C ASP A 40 0.68 -11.25 6.11
N ALA A 41 -0.38 -11.37 6.91
CA ALA A 41 -1.38 -10.31 7.08
C ALA A 41 -0.77 -9.01 7.64
N SER A 42 0.12 -9.10 8.62
CA SER A 42 0.79 -7.92 9.19
C SER A 42 1.77 -7.29 8.21
N SER A 43 2.47 -8.08 7.41
CA SER A 43 3.37 -7.58 6.35
C SER A 43 2.58 -6.85 5.25
N ARG A 44 1.45 -7.40 4.85
CA ARG A 44 0.53 -6.75 3.89
C ARG A 44 0.01 -5.42 4.42
N LEU A 45 -0.44 -5.41 5.68
CA LEU A 45 -0.91 -4.18 6.33
C LEU A 45 0.18 -3.12 6.40
N GLN A 46 1.42 -3.48 6.74
CA GLN A 46 2.55 -2.57 6.79
C GLN A 46 2.78 -1.89 5.44
N ASN A 47 2.80 -2.64 4.34
CA ASN A 47 3.02 -2.09 3.01
C ASN A 47 1.86 -1.19 2.54
N MET A 48 0.62 -1.55 2.88
CA MET A 48 -0.55 -0.70 2.63
C MET A 48 -0.47 0.61 3.41
N ALA A 49 -0.03 0.56 4.67
CA ALA A 49 0.14 1.75 5.50
C ALA A 49 1.21 2.69 4.92
N TYR A 50 2.36 2.17 4.49
CA TYR A 50 3.39 2.97 3.83
C TYR A 50 2.89 3.65 2.57
N LYS A 51 2.22 2.90 1.68
CA LYS A 51 1.61 3.47 0.49
C LYS A 51 0.66 4.60 0.84
N TYR A 52 -0.24 4.36 1.80
CA TYR A 52 -1.24 5.35 2.21
C TYR A 52 -0.59 6.63 2.75
N GLU A 53 0.40 6.51 3.62
CA GLU A 53 1.09 7.67 4.22
C GLU A 53 1.91 8.44 3.18
N ILE A 54 2.60 7.76 2.27
CA ILE A 54 3.32 8.41 1.18
C ILE A 54 2.35 9.20 0.29
N GLU A 55 1.29 8.57 -0.19
CA GLU A 55 0.29 9.22 -1.03
C GLU A 55 -0.40 10.39 -0.30
N ARG A 56 -0.64 10.26 1.01
CA ARG A 56 -1.18 11.34 1.84
C ARG A 56 -0.25 12.55 1.87
N ASN A 57 1.06 12.32 2.00
CA ASN A 57 2.06 13.38 1.93
C ASN A 57 2.05 14.06 0.54
N LEU A 58 1.98 13.28 -0.53
CA LEU A 58 1.91 13.81 -1.88
C LEU A 58 0.64 14.65 -2.12
N ARG A 59 -0.49 14.28 -1.50
CA ARG A 59 -1.76 15.03 -1.58
C ARG A 59 -1.81 16.27 -0.70
N THR A 60 -0.90 16.41 0.27
CA THR A 60 -0.92 17.54 1.20
C THR A 60 -0.25 18.76 0.60
N PRO A 61 -0.96 19.87 0.36
CA PRO A 61 -0.37 21.11 -0.12
C PRO A 61 0.72 21.61 0.82
N GLY A 62 1.82 22.15 0.27
CA GLY A 62 2.93 22.69 1.06
C GLY A 62 3.82 21.66 1.75
N TYR A 63 3.53 20.37 1.65
CA TYR A 63 4.38 19.32 2.21
C TYR A 63 5.61 19.12 1.32
N ALA A 64 6.82 19.26 1.91
CA ALA A 64 8.07 19.27 1.15
C ALA A 64 8.58 17.87 0.78
N GLY A 65 8.27 16.85 1.60
CA GLY A 65 8.75 15.49 1.38
C GLY A 65 8.59 14.61 2.63
N PHE A 66 9.08 13.40 2.55
CA PHE A 66 9.06 12.43 3.65
C PHE A 66 10.38 11.68 3.73
N GLN A 67 10.60 11.02 4.84
CA GLN A 67 11.71 10.09 5.05
C GLN A 67 11.14 8.74 5.51
N LEU A 68 11.63 7.67 4.89
CA LEU A 68 11.35 6.31 5.33
C LEU A 68 12.47 5.85 6.24
N LEU A 69 12.15 5.52 7.50
CA LEU A 69 13.11 4.96 8.43
C LEU A 69 13.25 3.46 8.19
N GLY A 70 14.32 3.11 7.49
CA GLY A 70 14.67 1.73 7.20
C GLY A 70 13.98 1.16 5.95
N LEU A 71 14.78 0.87 4.92
CA LEU A 71 14.35 0.13 3.75
C LEU A 71 14.21 -1.37 4.06
N ASN A 72 15.02 -1.85 4.97
CA ASN A 72 14.99 -3.22 5.46
C ASN A 72 14.86 -3.27 6.99
N ASP A 73 14.42 -4.40 7.49
CA ASP A 73 14.39 -4.67 8.92
C ASP A 73 15.81 -4.58 9.50
N TYR A 74 15.91 -3.99 10.68
CA TYR A 74 17.19 -3.84 11.36
C TYR A 74 17.39 -4.98 12.38
N SER A 75 18.36 -5.83 12.10
CA SER A 75 18.67 -6.99 12.94
C SER A 75 19.26 -6.65 14.31
N GLY A 76 19.88 -5.48 14.47
CA GLY A 76 20.44 -5.02 15.73
C GLY A 76 19.42 -4.54 16.76
N GLN A 77 18.17 -4.37 16.35
CA GLN A 77 17.07 -3.96 17.21
C GLN A 77 15.86 -4.87 16.94
N GLY A 78 15.67 -5.86 17.77
CA GLY A 78 14.69 -6.93 17.54
C GLY A 78 13.24 -6.51 17.37
N THR A 79 12.88 -5.27 17.70
CA THR A 79 11.55 -4.70 17.50
C THR A 79 11.44 -3.82 16.26
N ALA A 80 12.55 -3.58 15.55
CA ALA A 80 12.57 -2.70 14.37
C ALA A 80 12.30 -3.47 13.07
N LEU A 81 11.14 -4.11 12.98
CA LEU A 81 10.66 -4.82 11.79
C LEU A 81 9.84 -3.89 10.90
N VAL A 82 10.41 -2.74 10.59
CA VAL A 82 9.71 -1.63 9.92
C VAL A 82 9.98 -1.54 8.42
N GLY A 83 10.97 -2.29 7.92
CA GLY A 83 11.31 -2.28 6.50
C GLY A 83 10.26 -2.95 5.61
N PRO A 84 10.07 -2.52 4.38
CA PRO A 84 9.37 -3.32 3.37
C PRO A 84 10.15 -4.57 2.94
N LEU A 85 11.47 -4.57 3.18
CA LEU A 85 12.33 -5.73 3.05
C LEU A 85 12.63 -6.32 4.43
N ASN A 86 12.79 -7.62 4.51
CA ASN A 86 13.25 -8.28 5.73
C ASN A 86 14.77 -8.11 5.95
N VAL A 87 15.30 -8.66 7.04
CA VAL A 87 16.75 -8.57 7.38
C VAL A 87 17.66 -9.20 6.33
N PHE A 88 17.14 -10.06 5.45
CA PHE A 88 17.86 -10.70 4.36
C PHE A 88 17.67 -10.01 3.01
N TRP A 89 17.09 -8.81 3.01
CA TRP A 89 16.78 -8.03 1.81
C TRP A 89 15.74 -8.70 0.88
N LYS A 90 14.93 -9.60 1.41
CA LYS A 90 13.79 -10.18 0.70
C LYS A 90 12.54 -9.32 0.91
N GLU A 91 11.76 -9.18 -0.13
CA GLU A 91 10.51 -8.42 -0.09
C GLU A 91 9.48 -9.07 0.84
N LYS A 92 8.78 -8.26 1.62
CA LYS A 92 7.62 -8.70 2.38
C LYS A 92 6.38 -8.74 1.49
N SER A 93 5.40 -9.56 1.86
CA SER A 93 4.14 -9.71 1.13
C SER A 93 3.36 -8.40 1.02
N TYR A 94 2.58 -8.29 -0.04
CA TYR A 94 1.59 -7.23 -0.23
C TYR A 94 0.19 -7.84 -0.44
N CYS A 95 -0.86 -7.02 -0.36
CA CYS A 95 -2.25 -7.49 -0.37
C CYS A 95 -2.75 -8.11 -1.68
N ARG A 96 -1.97 -8.07 -2.75
CA ARG A 96 -2.25 -8.77 -4.00
C ARG A 96 -1.22 -9.88 -4.21
N ASP A 97 -1.68 -11.02 -4.64
CA ASP A 97 -0.86 -12.23 -4.75
C ASP A 97 0.30 -12.10 -5.75
N ASP A 98 0.18 -11.18 -6.69
CA ASP A 98 1.12 -10.92 -7.79
C ASP A 98 1.95 -9.64 -7.62
N ALA A 99 1.75 -8.86 -6.56
CA ALA A 99 2.44 -7.59 -6.37
C ALA A 99 3.48 -7.68 -5.25
N ALA A 100 4.74 -7.53 -5.62
CA ALA A 100 5.83 -7.41 -4.67
C ALA A 100 5.73 -6.10 -3.84
N ALA A 101 6.15 -6.15 -2.58
CA ALA A 101 6.12 -5.01 -1.67
C ALA A 101 6.85 -3.78 -2.24
N MET A 102 7.97 -4.02 -2.91
CA MET A 102 8.77 -2.94 -3.51
C MET A 102 8.10 -2.29 -4.71
N ASP A 103 7.25 -2.99 -5.46
CA ASP A 103 6.51 -2.38 -6.57
C ASP A 103 5.49 -1.36 -6.08
N VAL A 104 4.87 -1.63 -4.96
CA VAL A 104 3.96 -0.67 -4.31
C VAL A 104 4.69 0.62 -3.94
N LEU A 105 5.88 0.51 -3.36
CA LEU A 105 6.70 1.66 -3.01
C LEU A 105 7.25 2.37 -4.25
N ARG A 106 7.71 1.64 -5.27
CA ARG A 106 8.15 2.23 -6.54
C ARG A 106 7.05 3.07 -7.18
N HIS A 107 5.81 2.59 -7.19
CA HIS A 107 4.67 3.33 -7.71
C HIS A 107 4.35 4.56 -6.86
N ALA A 108 4.31 4.44 -5.53
CA ALA A 108 4.05 5.56 -4.64
C ALA A 108 5.17 6.63 -4.63
N CYS A 109 6.41 6.23 -4.93
CA CYS A 109 7.58 7.11 -5.01
C CYS A 109 7.95 7.49 -6.46
N ALA A 110 7.10 7.19 -7.43
CA ALA A 110 7.37 7.54 -8.83
C ALA A 110 7.36 9.06 -9.05
N PRO A 111 8.07 9.56 -10.08
CA PRO A 111 8.03 10.99 -10.42
C PRO A 111 6.64 11.49 -10.81
N VAL A 112 5.77 10.59 -11.23
CA VAL A 112 4.37 10.88 -11.61
C VAL A 112 3.47 9.89 -10.89
N VAL A 113 2.60 10.39 -10.01
CA VAL A 113 1.72 9.55 -9.19
C VAL A 113 0.28 10.05 -9.29
N PRO A 114 -0.64 9.25 -9.84
CA PRO A 114 -2.06 9.51 -9.71
C PRO A 114 -2.53 9.20 -8.28
N LEU A 115 -3.35 10.06 -7.72
CA LEU A 115 -3.75 10.04 -6.32
C LEU A 115 -5.28 10.10 -6.21
N ALA A 116 -5.87 9.12 -5.56
CA ALA A 116 -7.31 9.06 -5.34
C ALA A 116 -7.66 9.44 -3.89
N ARG A 117 -8.64 10.34 -3.71
CA ARG A 117 -9.12 10.77 -2.39
C ARG A 117 -10.32 9.95 -1.97
N PHE A 118 -10.06 8.78 -1.41
CA PHE A 118 -11.12 7.93 -0.88
C PHE A 118 -11.67 8.50 0.44
N PRO A 119 -12.99 8.66 0.57
CA PRO A 119 -13.62 9.13 1.81
C PRO A 119 -13.61 8.06 2.92
N LYS A 120 -13.52 6.79 2.55
CA LYS A 120 -13.47 5.62 3.45
C LYS A 120 -12.76 4.47 2.76
N PHE A 121 -12.38 3.43 3.51
CA PHE A 121 -11.68 2.26 2.98
C PHE A 121 -12.60 1.07 2.68
N VAL A 122 -13.76 1.03 3.31
CA VAL A 122 -14.73 -0.06 3.14
C VAL A 122 -16.01 0.51 2.55
N PHE A 123 -16.46 -0.11 1.48
CA PHE A 123 -17.69 0.24 0.79
C PHE A 123 -18.62 -0.97 0.76
N THR A 124 -19.92 -0.71 0.72
CA THR A 124 -20.96 -1.71 0.52
C THR A 124 -21.62 -1.51 -0.84
N ASP A 125 -22.43 -2.44 -1.28
CA ASP A 125 -23.23 -2.33 -2.50
C ASP A 125 -24.28 -1.19 -2.45
N ALA A 126 -24.67 -0.75 -1.25
CA ALA A 126 -25.55 0.40 -1.06
C ALA A 126 -24.84 1.76 -1.26
N ASP A 127 -23.51 1.75 -1.35
CA ASP A 127 -22.71 2.97 -1.49
C ASP A 127 -22.58 3.42 -2.95
N THR A 128 -22.26 4.70 -3.11
CA THR A 128 -21.71 5.23 -4.35
C THR A 128 -20.23 5.54 -4.13
N LEU A 129 -19.37 4.94 -4.92
CA LEU A 129 -17.95 5.31 -4.97
C LEU A 129 -17.85 6.69 -5.62
N ALA A 130 -17.51 7.70 -4.85
CA ALA A 130 -17.29 9.06 -5.32
C ALA A 130 -15.90 9.53 -4.89
N VAL A 131 -14.97 9.61 -5.84
CA VAL A 131 -13.55 9.80 -5.57
C VAL A 131 -12.99 10.91 -6.46
N ASP A 132 -12.45 11.95 -5.84
CA ASP A 132 -11.67 12.95 -6.54
C ASP A 132 -10.27 12.40 -6.83
N VAL A 133 -9.79 12.61 -8.05
CA VAL A 133 -8.49 12.12 -8.51
C VAL A 133 -7.59 13.31 -8.81
N GLU A 134 -6.40 13.26 -8.27
CA GLU A 134 -5.36 14.26 -8.44
C GLU A 134 -4.11 13.64 -9.05
N LEU A 135 -3.21 14.48 -9.54
CA LEU A 135 -1.88 14.10 -10.01
C LEU A 135 -0.81 14.82 -9.20
N TYR A 136 0.19 14.06 -8.79
CA TYR A 136 1.51 14.56 -8.42
C TYR A 136 2.45 14.36 -9.60
N ASN A 137 3.04 15.45 -10.11
CA ASN A 137 3.98 15.43 -11.22
C ASN A 137 5.28 16.14 -10.83
N ALA A 138 6.28 15.37 -10.44
CA ALA A 138 7.66 15.84 -10.17
C ALA A 138 8.64 15.44 -11.27
N SER A 139 8.17 15.08 -12.47
CA SER A 139 9.02 14.65 -13.57
C SER A 139 9.83 15.79 -14.23
N GLY A 140 9.57 17.02 -13.83
CA GLY A 140 10.21 18.22 -14.40
C GLY A 140 9.66 18.63 -15.78
N ARG A 141 8.64 17.95 -16.29
CA ARG A 141 8.00 18.25 -17.59
C ARG A 141 6.49 18.12 -17.51
N GLU A 142 5.81 18.87 -18.36
CA GLU A 142 4.39 18.71 -18.58
C GLU A 142 4.08 17.37 -19.25
N LEU A 143 2.91 16.80 -18.95
CA LEU A 143 2.48 15.53 -19.51
C LEU A 143 1.36 15.76 -20.52
N GLN A 144 1.53 15.19 -21.70
CA GLN A 144 0.51 15.15 -22.74
C GLN A 144 -0.34 13.89 -22.57
N GLY A 145 -1.64 14.03 -22.70
CA GLY A 145 -2.56 12.90 -22.70
C GLY A 145 -3.86 13.17 -21.97
N VAL A 146 -4.74 12.20 -22.05
CA VAL A 146 -6.04 12.23 -21.38
C VAL A 146 -6.01 11.22 -20.25
N PRO A 147 -6.20 11.63 -18.98
CA PRO A 147 -6.24 10.70 -17.88
C PRO A 147 -7.45 9.77 -17.98
N ALA A 148 -7.23 8.49 -17.73
CA ALA A 148 -8.26 7.47 -17.73
C ALA A 148 -8.16 6.61 -16.48
N TYR A 149 -9.25 5.90 -16.15
CA TYR A 149 -9.29 4.97 -15.05
C TYR A 149 -9.92 3.66 -15.45
N THR A 150 -9.53 2.60 -14.75
CA THR A 150 -10.21 1.32 -14.76
C THR A 150 -10.38 0.83 -13.33
N ILE A 151 -11.60 0.44 -12.98
CA ILE A 151 -11.94 -0.18 -11.70
C ILE A 151 -12.22 -1.65 -12.00
N SER A 152 -11.51 -2.54 -11.33
CA SER A 152 -11.68 -3.98 -11.45
C SER A 152 -11.65 -4.63 -10.07
N GLY A 153 -12.31 -5.76 -9.93
CA GLY A 153 -12.35 -6.56 -8.71
C GLY A 153 -12.69 -8.02 -9.04
N ASP A 154 -12.45 -8.92 -8.09
CA ASP A 154 -12.73 -10.34 -8.27
C ASP A 154 -14.23 -10.54 -8.50
N GLY A 155 -14.57 -11.27 -9.57
CA GLY A 155 -15.95 -11.55 -9.96
C GLY A 155 -16.73 -10.33 -10.51
N CYS A 156 -16.10 -9.16 -10.65
CA CYS A 156 -16.76 -7.97 -11.15
C CYS A 156 -16.25 -7.58 -12.54
N PRO A 157 -17.13 -7.24 -13.50
CA PRO A 157 -16.71 -6.74 -14.79
C PRO A 157 -15.96 -5.40 -14.61
N PRO A 158 -14.84 -5.17 -15.33
CA PRO A 158 -14.13 -3.92 -15.24
C PRO A 158 -14.95 -2.75 -15.77
N VAL A 159 -14.89 -1.62 -15.05
CA VAL A 159 -15.49 -0.35 -15.46
C VAL A 159 -14.37 0.63 -15.77
N SER A 160 -14.35 1.18 -16.98
CA SER A 160 -13.36 2.15 -17.41
C SER A 160 -14.02 3.46 -17.81
N GLY A 161 -13.27 4.56 -17.67
CA GLY A 161 -13.70 5.88 -18.09
C GLY A 161 -12.54 6.84 -18.27
N VAL A 162 -12.86 8.00 -18.79
CA VAL A 162 -11.93 9.11 -18.97
C VAL A 162 -12.21 10.17 -17.92
N LEU A 163 -11.14 10.71 -17.34
CA LEU A 163 -11.22 11.82 -16.40
C LEU A 163 -11.11 13.15 -17.18
N ASN A 164 -11.89 14.11 -16.76
CA ASN A 164 -11.82 15.46 -17.32
C ASN A 164 -10.99 16.36 -16.40
N SER A 165 -9.71 16.49 -16.72
CA SER A 165 -8.77 17.31 -15.95
C SER A 165 -8.95 18.82 -16.15
N GLY A 166 -9.63 19.22 -17.21
CA GLY A 166 -9.68 20.64 -17.63
C GLY A 166 -8.35 21.22 -18.09
N ALA A 167 -7.28 20.45 -18.03
CA ALA A 167 -5.94 20.87 -18.44
C ALA A 167 -5.27 19.82 -19.33
N ASN A 168 -4.71 20.28 -20.45
CA ASN A 168 -3.85 19.51 -21.33
C ASN A 168 -2.92 20.47 -22.07
N PRO A 169 -1.62 20.47 -21.81
CA PRO A 169 -0.87 19.51 -20.99
C PRO A 169 -1.15 19.62 -19.49
N LEU A 170 -0.91 18.51 -18.77
CA LEU A 170 -0.95 18.46 -17.31
C LEU A 170 0.36 19.06 -16.78
N PRO A 171 0.32 20.08 -15.90
CA PRO A 171 1.50 20.81 -15.47
C PRO A 171 2.39 19.99 -14.53
N VAL A 172 3.58 20.49 -14.25
CA VAL A 172 4.43 20.05 -13.14
C VAL A 172 3.87 20.59 -11.83
N GLY A 173 3.88 19.77 -10.78
CA GLY A 173 3.46 20.19 -9.45
C GLY A 173 2.63 19.18 -8.69
N LYS A 174 1.93 19.67 -7.67
CA LYS A 174 1.07 18.90 -6.78
C LYS A 174 -0.39 19.31 -6.95
N ASN A 175 -1.29 18.44 -6.49
CA ASN A 175 -2.73 18.69 -6.44
C ASN A 175 -3.34 19.10 -7.79
N ILE A 176 -2.80 18.55 -8.86
CA ILE A 176 -3.32 18.78 -10.21
C ILE A 176 -4.62 17.98 -10.34
N ASN A 177 -5.74 18.67 -10.49
CA ASN A 177 -7.04 18.01 -10.59
C ASN A 177 -7.14 17.20 -11.89
N LEU A 178 -7.44 15.92 -11.78
CA LEU A 178 -7.72 15.05 -12.93
C LEU A 178 -9.23 14.83 -13.14
N GLY A 179 -10.07 15.20 -12.18
CA GLY A 179 -11.50 14.99 -12.23
C GLY A 179 -12.01 14.06 -11.12
N ARG A 180 -13.25 13.60 -11.28
CA ARG A 180 -13.93 12.78 -10.29
C ARG A 180 -14.48 11.50 -10.90
N VAL A 181 -14.30 10.39 -10.21
CA VAL A 181 -14.94 9.10 -10.51
C VAL A 181 -16.20 8.99 -9.66
N VAL A 182 -17.31 8.66 -10.29
CA VAL A 182 -18.58 8.38 -9.59
C VAL A 182 -19.13 7.07 -10.11
N LEU A 183 -19.29 6.08 -9.23
CA LEU A 183 -19.77 4.75 -9.59
C LEU A 183 -20.72 4.21 -8.51
N PRO A 184 -22.00 4.00 -8.79
CA PRO A 184 -22.93 3.30 -7.90
C PRO A 184 -22.48 1.83 -7.76
N LEU A 185 -22.23 1.37 -6.53
CA LEU A 185 -21.73 0.02 -6.28
C LEU A 185 -22.84 -1.05 -6.29
N SER A 186 -24.11 -0.63 -6.29
CA SER A 186 -25.26 -1.53 -6.48
C SER A 186 -25.19 -2.36 -7.79
N THR A 187 -24.44 -1.88 -8.77
CA THR A 187 -24.17 -2.61 -10.02
C THR A 187 -23.42 -3.94 -9.79
N TYR A 188 -22.74 -4.09 -8.64
CA TYR A 188 -21.95 -5.25 -8.29
C TYR A 188 -22.64 -6.23 -7.32
N SER A 189 -23.79 -5.85 -6.76
CA SER A 189 -24.52 -6.67 -5.78
C SER A 189 -25.04 -8.01 -6.30
N SER A 190 -25.12 -8.18 -7.62
CA SER A 190 -25.66 -9.40 -8.26
C SER A 190 -24.61 -10.52 -8.45
N VAL A 191 -23.34 -10.28 -8.14
CA VAL A 191 -22.24 -11.24 -8.45
C VAL A 191 -21.94 -12.18 -7.29
N SER A 192 -22.41 -11.91 -6.08
CA SER A 192 -22.13 -12.71 -4.88
C SER A 192 -23.19 -13.80 -4.54
N ALA A 193 -24.11 -14.11 -5.45
CA ALA A 193 -25.24 -15.03 -5.20
C ALA A 193 -25.16 -16.33 -6.03
N ASN A 194 -23.92 -16.86 -6.27
CA ASN A 194 -23.75 -18.21 -6.81
C ASN A 194 -22.67 -18.99 -6.09
#